data_2b2f84c65d9a7baf501dd57681149d9d
#
_entry.id   2b2f84c65d9a7baf501dd57681149d9d
#
_cell.length_a   1.000
_cell.length_b   1.000
_cell.length_c   1.000
_cell.angle_alpha   90.00
_cell.angle_beta   90.00
_cell.angle_gamma   90.00
#
_symmetry.space_group_name_H-M   'P 1'
#
loop_
_entity.id
_entity.type
_entity.pdbx_description
1 polymer ?
#
loop_
_entity_poly.entity_id
_entity_poly.type
_entity_poly.pdbx_seq_one_letter_code
_entity_poly.pdbx_strand_id
1 'polypeptide(L)'
;MFRQSARAASAVVGTGTPSSCTESAFDAALTTAGNGGGTITFNCGAAAHTLQFTVAKFVNLGDVTIDGGGRIILAAGNNERHFFAGPVTFRLRNITLRQGDSLVNGGAIEASGGQVSLESVRLLDNRSAVAGGAIYCYDATLTIDGSQIDGNSAPTGGAIYNDGCAVTIRNSSFADNRATAAVNGRGGAVDNAQPGRITIRSSRFSTNNALDGGALYNAGGASADLAGVTLDENTGGYGGAIENSGVITITDSLLDRNSVTGSGGGLWNVSGSALLERSTVSGNTAFEGGGISTYGTSLEMRQVNLVGNMATAPGGGGTNGGGLHHLGGVVFVTDATISGNVARNNGGGIYQVADDNLTLTNVTLADNAADVLGGGLYHYGRYAVLTNVTLANNSAGAAGAAIYEDSPQTPSSPGVVQLANSVVFGSAVNCDGGLFQSLGHNLSQGSCASLTAPTDQDSFTGALLVGALAYNGGSFPMQTILPQAGSPLIDAGDPAQCNATDQRGAARVGTCDIGSVEYGAEAFALYLPAVVR
;
A
#
# COMPACT_ATOMS: atom_id res chain seq x y z
N MET A 1 -19.06 -49.96 -10.71
CA MET A 1 -20.23 -49.20 -10.31
C MET A 1 -20.08 -47.80 -10.87
N PHE A 2 -20.83 -47.47 -11.92
CA PHE A 2 -20.89 -46.09 -12.43
C PHE A 2 -21.61 -45.26 -11.38
N ARG A 3 -20.91 -44.26 -10.77
CA ARG A 3 -21.58 -43.21 -10.02
C ARG A 3 -22.41 -42.41 -11.02
N GLN A 4 -23.72 -42.58 -10.99
CA GLN A 4 -24.64 -41.67 -11.65
C GLN A 4 -24.39 -40.28 -11.08
N SER A 5 -23.91 -39.32 -11.89
CA SER A 5 -23.78 -37.95 -11.47
C SER A 5 -25.18 -37.45 -11.08
N ALA A 6 -25.37 -37.11 -9.83
CA ALA A 6 -26.60 -36.49 -9.37
C ALA A 6 -26.85 -35.24 -10.22
N ARG A 7 -28.02 -35.11 -10.82
CA ARG A 7 -28.41 -33.97 -11.64
C ARG A 7 -28.57 -32.76 -10.69
N ALA A 8 -27.90 -31.67 -10.99
CA ALA A 8 -27.99 -30.43 -10.20
C ALA A 8 -29.48 -30.07 -9.96
N ALA A 9 -29.89 -29.99 -8.72
CA ALA A 9 -31.28 -29.72 -8.32
C ALA A 9 -31.47 -28.23 -7.99
N SER A 10 -31.90 -27.44 -8.97
CA SER A 10 -32.25 -26.03 -8.73
C SER A 10 -33.54 -25.89 -7.95
N ALA A 11 -33.61 -24.89 -7.08
CA ALA A 11 -34.79 -24.62 -6.25
C ALA A 11 -35.15 -23.12 -6.31
N VAL A 12 -36.43 -22.83 -6.09
CA VAL A 12 -36.93 -21.45 -6.08
C VAL A 12 -37.58 -21.16 -4.73
N VAL A 13 -37.15 -20.10 -4.08
CA VAL A 13 -37.73 -19.58 -2.84
C VAL A 13 -38.90 -18.66 -3.20
N GLY A 14 -40.10 -19.01 -2.75
CA GLY A 14 -41.31 -18.22 -2.96
C GLY A 14 -42.05 -18.54 -4.27
N THR A 15 -43.29 -18.05 -4.38
CA THR A 15 -44.26 -18.34 -5.45
C THR A 15 -44.78 -17.08 -6.16
N GLY A 16 -44.05 -15.96 -6.06
CA GLY A 16 -44.39 -14.71 -6.76
C GLY A 16 -44.86 -13.59 -5.83
N THR A 17 -44.98 -13.83 -4.53
CA THR A 17 -45.36 -12.82 -3.53
C THR A 17 -44.32 -12.69 -2.42
N PRO A 18 -44.15 -11.52 -1.81
CA PRO A 18 -43.23 -11.35 -0.67
C PRO A 18 -43.51 -12.30 0.49
N SER A 19 -44.78 -12.56 0.82
CA SER A 19 -45.17 -13.41 1.91
C SER A 19 -44.85 -14.91 1.70
N SER A 20 -44.60 -15.33 0.48
CA SER A 20 -44.18 -16.70 0.15
C SER A 20 -42.67 -16.92 0.31
N CYS A 21 -41.91 -15.85 0.45
CA CYS A 21 -40.45 -15.92 0.66
C CYS A 21 -40.15 -15.91 2.16
N THR A 22 -40.20 -17.08 2.77
CA THR A 22 -39.98 -17.29 4.20
C THR A 22 -38.65 -18.01 4.45
N GLU A 23 -38.12 -17.94 5.67
CA GLU A 23 -36.95 -18.68 6.08
C GLU A 23 -37.14 -20.20 5.87
N SER A 24 -38.34 -20.74 6.19
CA SER A 24 -38.65 -22.15 5.94
C SER A 24 -38.64 -22.52 4.45
N ALA A 25 -39.13 -21.63 3.58
CA ALA A 25 -39.04 -21.86 2.10
C ALA A 25 -37.58 -21.85 1.63
N PHE A 26 -36.76 -21.02 2.22
CA PHE A 26 -35.31 -21.01 1.95
C PHE A 26 -34.63 -22.29 2.44
N ASP A 27 -34.95 -22.78 3.64
CA ASP A 27 -34.40 -24.02 4.20
C ASP A 27 -34.76 -25.25 3.35
N ALA A 28 -35.98 -25.31 2.83
CA ALA A 28 -36.40 -26.34 1.88
C ALA A 28 -35.63 -26.27 0.56
N ALA A 29 -35.41 -25.05 0.04
CA ALA A 29 -34.62 -24.86 -1.17
C ALA A 29 -33.14 -25.21 -0.95
N LEU A 30 -32.56 -24.86 0.19
CA LEU A 30 -31.19 -25.20 0.57
C LEU A 30 -31.00 -26.71 0.69
N THR A 31 -31.95 -27.40 1.31
CA THR A 31 -31.95 -28.87 1.40
C THR A 31 -31.98 -29.51 0.00
N THR A 32 -32.82 -29.00 -0.89
CA THR A 32 -32.94 -29.50 -2.27
C THR A 32 -31.63 -29.29 -3.04
N ALA A 33 -31.05 -28.10 -3.01
CA ALA A 33 -29.81 -27.77 -3.69
C ALA A 33 -28.61 -28.52 -3.09
N GLY A 34 -28.57 -28.73 -1.79
CA GLY A 34 -27.50 -29.43 -1.08
C GLY A 34 -27.41 -30.93 -1.43
N ASN A 35 -28.53 -31.60 -1.72
CA ASN A 35 -28.57 -33.04 -1.99
C ASN A 35 -27.96 -33.49 -3.33
N GLY A 36 -27.58 -32.54 -4.22
CA GLY A 36 -26.98 -32.91 -5.52
C GLY A 36 -26.21 -31.79 -6.18
N GLY A 37 -26.05 -30.68 -5.49
CA GLY A 37 -25.61 -29.43 -6.05
C GLY A 37 -26.73 -28.73 -6.84
N GLY A 38 -26.76 -27.39 -6.84
CA GLY A 38 -27.78 -26.65 -7.59
C GLY A 38 -27.80 -25.16 -7.29
N THR A 39 -28.70 -24.47 -8.00
CA THR A 39 -28.90 -23.04 -7.84
C THR A 39 -30.21 -22.74 -7.14
N ILE A 40 -30.15 -21.91 -6.10
CA ILE A 40 -31.29 -21.33 -5.42
C ILE A 40 -31.55 -19.94 -5.99
N THR A 41 -32.76 -19.71 -6.48
CA THR A 41 -33.24 -18.39 -6.94
C THR A 41 -34.47 -17.98 -6.16
N PHE A 42 -34.94 -16.77 -6.36
CA PHE A 42 -36.05 -16.21 -5.58
C PHE A 42 -37.18 -15.67 -6.47
N ASN A 43 -38.40 -15.98 -6.11
CA ASN A 43 -39.62 -15.43 -6.72
C ASN A 43 -40.48 -14.76 -5.63
N CYS A 44 -40.01 -13.61 -5.14
CA CYS A 44 -40.62 -12.86 -4.03
C CYS A 44 -41.43 -11.63 -4.51
N GLY A 45 -41.69 -11.52 -5.82
CA GLY A 45 -42.30 -10.35 -6.43
C GLY A 45 -41.26 -9.41 -7.04
N ALA A 46 -41.72 -8.26 -7.56
CA ALA A 46 -40.89 -7.35 -8.35
C ALA A 46 -40.03 -6.41 -7.48
N ALA A 47 -40.42 -6.14 -6.24
CA ALA A 47 -39.71 -5.24 -5.33
C ALA A 47 -38.57 -5.96 -4.60
N ALA A 48 -37.62 -5.19 -4.05
CA ALA A 48 -36.62 -5.73 -3.14
C ALA A 48 -37.29 -6.38 -1.92
N HIS A 49 -36.78 -7.54 -1.51
CA HIS A 49 -37.33 -8.30 -0.40
C HIS A 49 -36.25 -8.66 0.65
N THR A 50 -36.57 -8.38 1.90
CA THR A 50 -35.72 -8.79 3.02
C THR A 50 -36.23 -10.10 3.64
N LEU A 51 -35.37 -11.10 3.62
CA LEU A 51 -35.60 -12.38 4.28
C LEU A 51 -34.81 -12.40 5.59
N GLN A 52 -35.53 -12.54 6.71
CA GLN A 52 -34.90 -12.59 8.02
C GLN A 52 -34.52 -14.03 8.37
N PHE A 53 -33.24 -14.24 8.70
CA PHE A 53 -32.76 -15.51 9.28
C PHE A 53 -32.78 -15.44 10.80
N THR A 54 -33.27 -16.49 11.40
CA THR A 54 -33.28 -16.66 12.85
C THR A 54 -32.20 -17.62 13.34
N VAL A 55 -31.65 -18.44 12.45
CA VAL A 55 -30.54 -19.35 12.70
C VAL A 55 -29.59 -19.41 11.51
N ALA A 56 -28.33 -19.69 11.79
CA ALA A 56 -27.29 -19.86 10.75
C ALA A 56 -27.64 -21.02 9.79
N LYS A 57 -27.30 -20.84 8.52
CA LYS A 57 -27.51 -21.86 7.47
C LYS A 57 -26.21 -22.61 7.19
N PHE A 58 -26.28 -23.93 7.20
CA PHE A 58 -25.13 -24.81 6.98
C PHE A 58 -25.11 -25.31 5.54
N VAL A 59 -23.99 -25.00 4.83
CA VAL A 59 -23.74 -25.44 3.46
C VAL A 59 -22.59 -26.45 3.48
N ASN A 60 -22.94 -27.72 3.77
CA ASN A 60 -21.98 -28.82 3.99
C ASN A 60 -22.03 -29.92 2.93
N LEU A 61 -23.03 -29.84 2.05
CA LEU A 61 -23.30 -30.87 1.05
C LEU A 61 -23.53 -30.23 -0.30
N GLY A 62 -22.97 -30.84 -1.34
CA GLY A 62 -23.14 -30.43 -2.73
C GLY A 62 -22.53 -29.06 -3.04
N ASP A 63 -22.52 -28.74 -4.33
CA ASP A 63 -22.12 -27.41 -4.82
C ASP A 63 -23.35 -26.51 -4.88
N VAL A 64 -23.44 -25.52 -3.99
CA VAL A 64 -24.61 -24.65 -3.86
C VAL A 64 -24.30 -23.26 -4.40
N THR A 65 -25.16 -22.76 -5.27
CA THR A 65 -25.20 -21.36 -5.71
C THR A 65 -26.48 -20.70 -5.21
N ILE A 66 -26.39 -19.52 -4.61
CA ILE A 66 -27.53 -18.69 -4.25
C ILE A 66 -27.46 -17.41 -5.09
N ASP A 67 -28.47 -17.18 -5.92
CA ASP A 67 -28.57 -15.98 -6.74
C ASP A 67 -29.77 -15.13 -6.32
N GLY A 68 -29.50 -13.98 -5.72
CA GLY A 68 -30.52 -13.04 -5.22
C GLY A 68 -31.14 -12.16 -6.30
N GLY A 69 -30.65 -12.22 -7.55
CA GLY A 69 -31.14 -11.41 -8.66
C GLY A 69 -31.06 -9.90 -8.41
N GLY A 70 -30.20 -9.45 -7.52
CA GLY A 70 -30.01 -8.04 -7.15
C GLY A 70 -31.12 -7.44 -6.28
N ARG A 71 -32.08 -8.23 -5.81
CA ARG A 71 -33.25 -7.77 -5.08
C ARG A 71 -33.39 -8.38 -3.68
N ILE A 72 -32.67 -9.43 -3.40
CA ILE A 72 -32.78 -10.14 -2.14
C ILE A 72 -31.77 -9.61 -1.14
N ILE A 73 -32.28 -9.36 0.04
CA ILE A 73 -31.52 -9.00 1.21
C ILE A 73 -31.72 -10.11 2.24
N LEU A 74 -30.65 -10.76 2.64
CA LEU A 74 -30.67 -11.65 3.79
C LEU A 74 -30.24 -10.85 5.00
N ALA A 75 -31.08 -10.76 6.00
CA ALA A 75 -30.76 -10.15 7.28
C ALA A 75 -30.66 -11.23 8.34
N ALA A 76 -29.62 -11.19 9.14
CA ALA A 76 -29.53 -12.00 10.34
C ALA A 76 -29.51 -11.06 11.56
N GLY A 77 -29.53 -11.62 12.72
CA GLY A 77 -29.50 -10.90 13.98
C GLY A 77 -29.61 -11.90 15.12
N ASN A 78 -29.76 -11.42 16.34
CA ASN A 78 -29.93 -12.31 17.50
C ASN A 78 -28.72 -13.24 17.73
N ASN A 79 -27.49 -12.72 17.52
CA ASN A 79 -26.22 -13.44 17.70
C ASN A 79 -25.98 -14.54 16.67
N GLU A 80 -26.53 -14.42 15.45
CA GLU A 80 -26.39 -15.41 14.40
C GLU A 80 -25.68 -14.85 13.15
N ARG A 81 -24.86 -15.68 12.53
CA ARG A 81 -24.33 -15.45 11.18
C ARG A 81 -25.34 -15.88 10.11
N HIS A 82 -25.10 -15.54 8.87
CA HIS A 82 -25.94 -16.04 7.78
C HIS A 82 -25.55 -17.46 7.37
N PHE A 83 -24.26 -17.72 7.13
CA PHE A 83 -23.81 -19.00 6.57
C PHE A 83 -22.57 -19.55 7.29
N PHE A 84 -22.60 -20.86 7.46
CA PHE A 84 -21.40 -21.67 7.63
C PHE A 84 -21.21 -22.50 6.36
N ALA A 85 -20.09 -22.27 5.64
CA ALA A 85 -19.71 -23.01 4.45
C ALA A 85 -18.60 -24.01 4.80
N GLY A 86 -18.91 -25.29 4.73
CA GLY A 86 -17.97 -26.39 4.95
C GLY A 86 -17.13 -26.68 3.69
N PRO A 87 -16.51 -27.88 3.57
CA PRO A 87 -15.60 -28.23 2.51
C PRO A 87 -16.31 -28.53 1.16
N VAL A 88 -17.09 -27.58 0.69
CA VAL A 88 -17.89 -27.63 -0.55
C VAL A 88 -17.64 -26.39 -1.40
N THR A 89 -18.25 -26.35 -2.59
CA THR A 89 -18.27 -25.12 -3.38
C THR A 89 -19.53 -24.33 -3.09
N PHE A 90 -19.37 -23.16 -2.48
CA PHE A 90 -20.46 -22.26 -2.14
C PHE A 90 -20.33 -20.94 -2.92
N ARG A 91 -21.35 -20.56 -3.66
CA ARG A 91 -21.37 -19.31 -4.45
C ARG A 91 -22.56 -18.45 -4.08
N LEU A 92 -22.28 -17.18 -3.82
CA LEU A 92 -23.28 -16.14 -3.66
C LEU A 92 -23.18 -15.16 -4.83
N ARG A 93 -24.33 -14.80 -5.40
CA ARG A 93 -24.43 -13.88 -6.52
C ARG A 93 -25.55 -12.87 -6.33
N ASN A 94 -25.29 -11.62 -6.71
CA ASN A 94 -26.33 -10.60 -6.80
C ASN A 94 -27.21 -10.50 -5.54
N ILE A 95 -26.62 -10.53 -4.35
CA ILE A 95 -27.33 -10.63 -3.08
C ILE A 95 -26.70 -9.73 -2.02
N THR A 96 -27.50 -9.25 -1.07
CA THR A 96 -27.04 -8.51 0.10
C THR A 96 -27.17 -9.36 1.36
N LEU A 97 -26.10 -9.46 2.14
CA LEU A 97 -26.08 -10.01 3.48
C LEU A 97 -25.81 -8.89 4.47
N ARG A 98 -26.72 -8.65 5.41
CA ARG A 98 -26.54 -7.56 6.36
C ARG A 98 -26.90 -7.94 7.79
N GLN A 99 -26.30 -7.22 8.75
CA GLN A 99 -26.64 -7.32 10.16
C GLN A 99 -26.48 -8.75 10.72
N GLY A 100 -25.57 -9.54 10.14
CA GLY A 100 -25.11 -10.76 10.80
C GLY A 100 -24.35 -10.37 12.07
N ASP A 101 -24.67 -11.01 13.20
CA ASP A 101 -24.08 -10.69 14.52
C ASP A 101 -23.64 -11.99 15.21
N SER A 102 -22.48 -12.49 14.85
CA SER A 102 -21.97 -13.77 15.35
C SER A 102 -21.24 -13.61 16.69
N LEU A 103 -21.56 -14.44 17.66
CA LEU A 103 -20.82 -14.52 18.93
C LEU A 103 -19.46 -15.20 18.80
N VAL A 104 -19.19 -15.79 17.64
CA VAL A 104 -17.92 -16.44 17.29
C VAL A 104 -17.40 -15.82 16.00
N ASN A 105 -16.66 -16.53 15.17
CA ASN A 105 -16.06 -16.03 13.94
C ASN A 105 -17.10 -15.74 12.85
N GLY A 106 -16.82 -14.82 11.93
CA GLY A 106 -17.57 -14.57 10.71
C GLY A 106 -19.00 -14.08 10.93
N GLY A 107 -19.22 -12.77 10.97
CA GLY A 107 -20.56 -12.19 11.18
C GLY A 107 -21.55 -12.52 10.08
N ALA A 108 -21.12 -12.60 8.83
CA ALA A 108 -21.95 -13.06 7.74
C ALA A 108 -21.62 -14.50 7.32
N ILE A 109 -20.35 -14.81 7.10
CA ILE A 109 -19.92 -16.09 6.56
C ILE A 109 -18.73 -16.63 7.35
N GLU A 110 -18.79 -17.89 7.74
CA GLU A 110 -17.60 -18.67 8.10
C GLU A 110 -17.34 -19.67 6.98
N ALA A 111 -16.17 -19.58 6.34
CA ALA A 111 -15.72 -20.50 5.32
C ALA A 111 -14.66 -21.43 5.92
N SER A 112 -14.89 -22.74 5.89
CA SER A 112 -13.98 -23.72 6.46
C SER A 112 -13.73 -24.87 5.48
N GLY A 113 -12.57 -24.91 4.88
CA GLY A 113 -12.10 -25.99 4.03
C GLY A 113 -12.84 -26.04 2.69
N GLY A 114 -12.93 -25.43 1.75
CA GLY A 114 -13.70 -25.50 0.50
C GLY A 114 -13.46 -24.31 -0.40
N GLN A 115 -14.44 -24.00 -1.22
CA GLN A 115 -14.38 -22.85 -2.12
C GLN A 115 -15.59 -21.95 -1.90
N VAL A 116 -15.36 -20.70 -1.51
CA VAL A 116 -16.40 -19.68 -1.40
C VAL A 116 -16.18 -18.60 -2.45
N SER A 117 -17.22 -18.30 -3.23
CA SER A 117 -17.19 -17.26 -4.25
C SER A 117 -18.32 -16.25 -4.06
N LEU A 118 -17.96 -14.99 -4.02
CA LEU A 118 -18.88 -13.84 -3.93
C LEU A 118 -18.78 -13.04 -5.22
N GLU A 119 -19.87 -12.91 -5.96
CA GLU A 119 -19.95 -12.20 -7.23
C GLU A 119 -21.08 -11.17 -7.17
N SER A 120 -20.75 -9.89 -7.23
CA SER A 120 -21.72 -8.80 -7.06
C SER A 120 -22.54 -8.90 -5.75
N VAL A 121 -21.83 -9.19 -4.65
CA VAL A 121 -22.42 -9.38 -3.31
C VAL A 121 -22.17 -8.12 -2.48
N ARG A 122 -23.14 -7.79 -1.63
CA ARG A 122 -22.95 -6.74 -0.61
C ARG A 122 -22.95 -7.36 0.78
N LEU A 123 -21.89 -7.13 1.54
CA LEU A 123 -21.76 -7.52 2.95
C LEU A 123 -21.76 -6.25 3.80
N LEU A 124 -22.89 -5.96 4.44
CA LEU A 124 -23.10 -4.66 5.09
C LEU A 124 -23.39 -4.81 6.59
N ASP A 125 -22.69 -4.04 7.40
CA ASP A 125 -22.96 -3.92 8.84
C ASP A 125 -22.96 -5.28 9.56
N ASN A 126 -22.11 -6.21 9.15
CA ASN A 126 -22.00 -7.50 9.84
C ASN A 126 -20.96 -7.40 10.96
N ARG A 127 -21.20 -8.13 12.02
CA ARG A 127 -20.38 -8.10 13.22
C ARG A 127 -20.01 -9.51 13.68
N SER A 128 -18.78 -9.65 14.15
CA SER A 128 -18.30 -10.84 14.85
C SER A 128 -17.73 -10.45 16.21
N ALA A 129 -17.99 -11.27 17.23
CA ALA A 129 -17.40 -11.06 18.54
C ALA A 129 -15.94 -11.52 18.64
N VAL A 130 -15.43 -12.26 17.64
CA VAL A 130 -14.07 -12.83 17.65
C VAL A 130 -13.25 -12.32 16.48
N ALA A 131 -13.52 -12.76 15.24
CA ALA A 131 -12.72 -12.39 14.06
C ALA A 131 -13.55 -12.43 12.77
N GLY A 132 -13.19 -11.56 11.81
CA GLY A 132 -13.86 -11.46 10.53
C GLY A 132 -15.28 -10.94 10.64
N GLY A 133 -15.45 -9.61 10.73
CA GLY A 133 -16.77 -8.99 10.91
C GLY A 133 -17.79 -9.43 9.87
N ALA A 134 -17.36 -9.52 8.60
CA ALA A 134 -18.17 -10.14 7.56
C ALA A 134 -17.78 -11.60 7.33
N ILE A 135 -16.50 -11.89 7.11
CA ILE A 135 -16.03 -13.21 6.69
C ILE A 135 -14.86 -13.68 7.58
N TYR A 136 -15.00 -14.88 8.12
CA TYR A 136 -13.88 -15.65 8.64
C TYR A 136 -13.57 -16.77 7.66
N CYS A 137 -12.32 -16.83 7.19
CA CYS A 137 -11.86 -17.82 6.23
C CYS A 137 -10.79 -18.69 6.87
N TYR A 138 -11.04 -20.00 6.95
CA TYR A 138 -10.13 -20.99 7.51
C TYR A 138 -9.83 -22.09 6.50
N ASP A 139 -8.55 -22.23 6.11
CA ASP A 139 -8.03 -23.27 5.23
C ASP A 139 -8.90 -23.52 3.97
N ALA A 140 -9.38 -22.44 3.34
CA ALA A 140 -10.29 -22.45 2.22
C ALA A 140 -9.77 -21.60 1.03
N THR A 141 -10.48 -21.60 -0.07
CA THR A 141 -10.30 -20.63 -1.15
C THR A 141 -11.46 -19.64 -1.15
N LEU A 142 -11.15 -18.35 -1.04
CA LEU A 142 -12.14 -17.26 -1.08
C LEU A 142 -11.92 -16.38 -2.30
N THR A 143 -12.94 -16.24 -3.13
CA THR A 143 -12.94 -15.30 -4.27
C THR A 143 -14.02 -14.25 -4.08
N ILE A 144 -13.67 -12.97 -4.22
CA ILE A 144 -14.58 -11.83 -4.13
C ILE A 144 -14.42 -11.01 -5.40
N ASP A 145 -15.47 -10.85 -6.19
CA ASP A 145 -15.46 -10.09 -7.43
C ASP A 145 -16.65 -9.14 -7.53
N GLY A 146 -16.43 -7.90 -7.94
CA GLY A 146 -17.45 -6.90 -8.15
C GLY A 146 -18.34 -6.62 -6.92
N SER A 147 -17.79 -6.76 -5.72
CA SER A 147 -18.55 -6.81 -4.47
C SER A 147 -18.28 -5.58 -3.58
N GLN A 148 -19.21 -5.30 -2.67
CA GLN A 148 -19.15 -4.19 -1.71
C GLN A 148 -19.16 -4.74 -0.28
N ILE A 149 -18.15 -4.41 0.49
CA ILE A 149 -17.95 -4.91 1.85
C ILE A 149 -17.76 -3.73 2.80
N ASP A 150 -18.85 -3.26 3.41
CA ASP A 150 -18.82 -1.99 4.13
C ASP A 150 -19.41 -2.09 5.53
N GLY A 151 -18.88 -1.30 6.46
CA GLY A 151 -19.41 -1.13 7.81
C GLY A 151 -19.26 -2.37 8.70
N ASN A 152 -18.43 -3.34 8.32
CA ASN A 152 -18.31 -4.57 9.10
C ASN A 152 -17.33 -4.40 10.27
N SER A 153 -17.53 -5.15 11.36
CA SER A 153 -16.70 -5.00 12.55
C SER A 153 -16.43 -6.29 13.30
N ALA A 154 -15.19 -6.43 13.78
CA ALA A 154 -14.77 -7.52 14.68
C ALA A 154 -13.59 -7.03 15.53
N PRO A 155 -13.19 -7.76 16.57
CA PRO A 155 -11.93 -7.49 17.27
C PRO A 155 -10.71 -7.44 16.34
N THR A 156 -10.64 -8.33 15.33
CA THR A 156 -9.60 -8.38 14.31
C THR A 156 -10.18 -8.78 12.95
N GLY A 157 -9.61 -8.27 11.85
CA GLY A 157 -10.19 -8.42 10.52
C GLY A 157 -11.59 -7.81 10.45
N GLY A 158 -11.70 -6.48 10.50
CA GLY A 158 -13.00 -5.80 10.57
C GLY A 158 -14.00 -6.30 9.53
N ALA A 159 -13.55 -6.54 8.28
CA ALA A 159 -14.35 -7.24 7.30
C ALA A 159 -13.94 -8.71 7.15
N ILE A 160 -12.67 -8.99 6.88
CA ILE A 160 -12.16 -10.34 6.60
C ILE A 160 -11.04 -10.70 7.56
N TYR A 161 -11.14 -11.89 8.14
CA TYR A 161 -10.02 -12.55 8.80
C TYR A 161 -9.61 -13.76 7.96
N ASN A 162 -8.38 -13.73 7.44
CA ASN A 162 -7.82 -14.80 6.63
C ASN A 162 -6.90 -15.70 7.45
N ASP A 163 -7.38 -16.87 7.81
CA ASP A 163 -6.64 -17.90 8.56
C ASP A 163 -6.24 -19.04 7.61
N GLY A 164 -5.13 -18.85 6.93
CA GLY A 164 -4.56 -19.85 6.04
C GLY A 164 -5.24 -20.02 4.67
N CYS A 165 -6.19 -19.17 4.32
CA CYS A 165 -6.87 -19.25 3.02
C CYS A 165 -6.02 -18.65 1.87
N ALA A 166 -6.34 -19.12 0.64
CA ALA A 166 -6.03 -18.41 -0.58
C ALA A 166 -7.16 -17.43 -0.94
N VAL A 167 -6.95 -16.14 -0.67
CA VAL A 167 -7.96 -15.09 -0.91
C VAL A 167 -7.66 -14.35 -2.20
N THR A 168 -8.64 -14.18 -3.06
CA THR A 168 -8.58 -13.35 -4.26
C THR A 168 -9.69 -12.31 -4.24
N ILE A 169 -9.32 -11.03 -4.32
CA ILE A 169 -10.25 -9.89 -4.35
C ILE A 169 -10.05 -9.13 -5.65
N ARG A 170 -11.13 -8.87 -6.40
CA ARG A 170 -11.10 -8.12 -7.65
C ARG A 170 -12.28 -7.16 -7.74
N ASN A 171 -12.05 -5.99 -8.38
CA ASN A 171 -13.11 -5.04 -8.74
C ASN A 171 -14.06 -4.72 -7.57
N SER A 172 -13.55 -4.70 -6.34
CA SER A 172 -14.37 -4.66 -5.14
C SER A 172 -14.03 -3.46 -4.25
N SER A 173 -14.98 -3.05 -3.40
CA SER A 173 -14.79 -1.97 -2.44
C SER A 173 -14.92 -2.46 -1.00
N PHE A 174 -14.08 -1.90 -0.14
CA PHE A 174 -14.07 -2.13 1.30
C PHE A 174 -14.05 -0.77 1.99
N ALA A 175 -15.16 -0.39 2.60
CA ALA A 175 -15.25 0.91 3.26
C ALA A 175 -15.77 0.80 4.70
N ASP A 176 -15.31 1.72 5.56
CA ASP A 176 -15.79 1.87 6.94
C ASP A 176 -15.73 0.58 7.79
N ASN A 177 -14.86 -0.39 7.42
CA ASN A 177 -14.70 -1.59 8.21
C ASN A 177 -13.75 -1.34 9.39
N ARG A 178 -14.01 -2.00 10.50
CA ARG A 178 -13.31 -1.70 11.74
C ARG A 178 -12.85 -2.92 12.52
N ALA A 179 -11.55 -2.98 12.82
CA ALA A 179 -11.01 -3.84 13.87
C ALA A 179 -11.10 -3.12 15.22
N THR A 180 -11.81 -3.71 16.19
CA THR A 180 -12.26 -3.00 17.39
C THR A 180 -11.44 -3.28 18.65
N ALA A 181 -10.52 -4.26 18.61
CA ALA A 181 -9.70 -4.57 19.78
C ALA A 181 -8.74 -3.42 20.09
N ALA A 182 -8.68 -2.99 21.33
CA ALA A 182 -7.77 -1.95 21.81
C ALA A 182 -6.31 -2.41 21.86
N VAL A 183 -6.07 -3.71 21.85
CA VAL A 183 -4.76 -4.35 21.78
C VAL A 183 -4.85 -5.44 20.71
N ASN A 184 -3.90 -5.47 19.78
CA ASN A 184 -3.89 -6.40 18.64
C ASN A 184 -5.13 -6.29 17.71
N GLY A 185 -5.76 -5.14 17.63
CA GLY A 185 -6.79 -4.86 16.63
C GLY A 185 -6.17 -4.69 15.25
N ARG A 186 -6.23 -5.72 14.40
CA ARG A 186 -5.49 -5.81 13.15
C ARG A 186 -6.40 -5.82 11.93
N GLY A 187 -5.97 -5.16 10.86
CA GLY A 187 -6.65 -5.16 9.58
C GLY A 187 -8.07 -4.62 9.66
N GLY A 188 -8.25 -3.30 9.56
CA GLY A 188 -9.57 -2.68 9.58
C GLY A 188 -10.51 -3.28 8.54
N ALA A 189 -10.03 -3.50 7.32
CA ALA A 189 -10.73 -4.31 6.33
C ALA A 189 -10.26 -5.77 6.38
N VAL A 190 -8.95 -6.05 6.29
CA VAL A 190 -8.44 -7.42 6.15
C VAL A 190 -7.29 -7.68 7.11
N ASP A 191 -7.41 -8.70 7.92
CA ASP A 191 -6.30 -9.33 8.63
C ASP A 191 -5.87 -10.58 7.85
N ASN A 192 -4.69 -10.53 7.22
CA ASN A 192 -4.08 -11.65 6.52
C ASN A 192 -3.14 -12.39 7.48
N ALA A 193 -3.69 -13.25 8.32
CA ALA A 193 -2.96 -14.01 9.31
C ALA A 193 -2.13 -15.14 8.67
N GLN A 194 -1.10 -15.60 9.37
CA GLN A 194 -0.23 -16.69 8.89
C GLN A 194 -0.99 -18.04 8.84
N PRO A 195 -0.83 -18.83 7.77
CA PRO A 195 -0.04 -18.65 6.56
C PRO A 195 -0.84 -18.09 5.36
N GLY A 196 -1.72 -17.14 5.60
CA GLY A 196 -2.63 -16.58 4.61
C GLY A 196 -1.96 -16.03 3.37
N ARG A 197 -2.64 -16.17 2.24
CA ARG A 197 -2.22 -15.59 0.96
C ARG A 197 -3.34 -14.75 0.40
N ILE A 198 -3.03 -13.49 0.09
CA ILE A 198 -4.02 -12.59 -0.48
C ILE A 198 -3.54 -11.97 -1.79
N THR A 199 -4.39 -11.97 -2.80
CA THR A 199 -4.20 -11.29 -4.07
C THR A 199 -5.32 -10.29 -4.27
N ILE A 200 -4.98 -9.01 -4.41
CA ILE A 200 -5.95 -7.92 -4.58
C ILE A 200 -5.70 -7.22 -5.91
N ARG A 201 -6.74 -7.07 -6.74
CA ARG A 201 -6.66 -6.42 -8.04
C ARG A 201 -7.78 -5.41 -8.22
N SER A 202 -7.46 -4.24 -8.78
CA SER A 202 -8.45 -3.23 -9.21
C SER A 202 -9.53 -2.94 -8.16
N SER A 203 -9.13 -2.79 -6.89
CA SER A 203 -10.05 -2.67 -5.76
C SER A 203 -9.71 -1.44 -4.91
N ARG A 204 -10.69 -0.97 -4.13
CA ARG A 204 -10.53 0.19 -3.26
C ARG A 204 -10.77 -0.17 -1.80
N PHE A 205 -9.92 0.35 -0.93
CA PHE A 205 -10.02 0.25 0.52
C PHE A 205 -10.01 1.65 1.11
N SER A 206 -11.13 2.12 1.64
CA SER A 206 -11.25 3.49 2.12
C SER A 206 -11.86 3.57 3.50
N THR A 207 -11.40 4.55 4.29
CA THR A 207 -11.98 4.85 5.62
C THR A 207 -12.02 3.66 6.60
N ASN A 208 -11.21 2.62 6.36
CA ASN A 208 -11.12 1.49 7.28
C ASN A 208 -10.23 1.87 8.49
N ASN A 209 -10.49 1.24 9.64
CA ASN A 209 -9.81 1.60 10.88
C ASN A 209 -9.39 0.37 11.69
N ALA A 210 -8.13 0.38 12.15
CA ALA A 210 -7.57 -0.62 13.06
C ALA A 210 -6.47 -0.01 13.93
N LEU A 211 -6.04 -0.71 14.97
CA LEU A 211 -4.80 -0.34 15.66
C LEU A 211 -3.60 -0.56 14.72
N ASP A 212 -3.54 -1.72 14.05
CA ASP A 212 -2.46 -2.13 13.17
C ASP A 212 -3.00 -2.45 11.77
N GLY A 213 -2.50 -1.75 10.73
CA GLY A 213 -2.97 -1.87 9.35
C GLY A 213 -4.41 -1.40 9.16
N GLY A 214 -4.63 -0.09 9.06
CA GLY A 214 -5.98 0.50 8.94
C GLY A 214 -6.84 -0.18 7.88
N ALA A 215 -6.29 -0.49 6.70
CA ALA A 215 -6.95 -1.33 5.71
C ALA A 215 -6.48 -2.78 5.76
N LEU A 216 -5.19 -3.03 5.68
CA LEU A 216 -4.60 -4.37 5.58
C LEU A 216 -3.50 -4.58 6.63
N TYR A 217 -3.63 -5.63 7.40
CA TYR A 217 -2.54 -6.22 8.17
C TYR A 217 -2.04 -7.48 7.44
N ASN A 218 -0.73 -7.57 7.16
CA ASN A 218 -0.09 -8.73 6.55
C ASN A 218 0.90 -9.36 7.53
N ALA A 219 0.51 -10.45 8.16
CA ALA A 219 1.25 -11.08 9.25
C ALA A 219 2.59 -11.69 8.80
N GLY A 220 3.51 -11.89 9.75
CA GLY A 220 4.74 -12.65 9.52
C GLY A 220 4.44 -14.05 9.00
N GLY A 221 5.08 -14.43 7.89
CA GLY A 221 4.82 -15.70 7.19
C GLY A 221 3.61 -15.71 6.25
N ALA A 222 2.84 -14.61 6.18
CA ALA A 222 1.80 -14.42 5.18
C ALA A 222 2.35 -13.69 3.94
N SER A 223 1.59 -13.69 2.85
CA SER A 223 1.93 -12.98 1.62
C SER A 223 0.75 -12.19 1.06
N ALA A 224 1.05 -11.00 0.55
CA ALA A 224 0.07 -10.12 -0.08
C ALA A 224 0.60 -9.61 -1.43
N ASP A 225 -0.24 -9.65 -2.47
CA ASP A 225 0.07 -9.17 -3.80
C ASP A 225 -1.06 -8.22 -4.27
N LEU A 226 -0.75 -6.93 -4.34
CA LEU A 226 -1.66 -5.84 -4.67
C LEU A 226 -1.30 -5.25 -6.02
N ALA A 227 -2.28 -5.14 -6.95
CA ALA A 227 -2.07 -4.42 -8.20
C ALA A 227 -3.29 -3.60 -8.63
N GLY A 228 -3.07 -2.34 -8.97
CA GLY A 228 -4.13 -1.41 -9.33
C GLY A 228 -5.08 -1.14 -8.16
N VAL A 229 -4.55 -1.07 -6.93
CA VAL A 229 -5.34 -0.91 -5.71
C VAL A 229 -5.24 0.54 -5.21
N THR A 230 -6.37 1.09 -4.78
CA THR A 230 -6.40 2.36 -4.06
C THR A 230 -6.68 2.10 -2.58
N LEU A 231 -5.79 2.57 -1.72
CA LEU A 231 -5.96 2.55 -0.27
C LEU A 231 -5.94 4.00 0.21
N ASP A 232 -7.11 4.55 0.54
CA ASP A 232 -7.22 5.97 0.86
C ASP A 232 -8.02 6.23 2.14
N GLU A 233 -7.58 7.27 2.86
CA GLU A 233 -8.25 7.75 4.08
C GLU A 233 -8.39 6.68 5.19
N ASN A 234 -7.58 5.62 5.16
CA ASN A 234 -7.58 4.63 6.24
C ASN A 234 -6.81 5.15 7.44
N THR A 235 -7.21 4.71 8.64
CA THR A 235 -6.70 5.27 9.89
C THR A 235 -6.34 4.19 10.91
N GLY A 236 -5.40 4.54 11.79
CA GLY A 236 -5.02 3.58 12.84
C GLY A 236 -3.97 4.07 13.82
N GLY A 237 -3.38 3.13 14.52
CA GLY A 237 -2.19 3.34 15.36
C GLY A 237 -0.92 3.27 14.52
N TYR A 238 -0.80 2.21 13.73
CA TYR A 238 0.36 1.94 12.86
C TYR A 238 -0.09 1.46 11.48
N GLY A 239 0.68 1.80 10.43
CA GLY A 239 0.35 1.42 9.06
C GLY A 239 -1.04 1.88 8.63
N GLY A 240 -1.22 3.17 8.35
CA GLY A 240 -2.55 3.73 8.08
C GLY A 240 -3.31 3.00 6.98
N ALA A 241 -2.64 2.74 5.86
CA ALA A 241 -3.18 1.82 4.88
C ALA A 241 -2.76 0.38 5.19
N ILE A 242 -1.45 0.14 5.35
CA ILE A 242 -0.90 -1.23 5.43
C ILE A 242 0.12 -1.33 6.54
N GLU A 243 0.00 -2.37 7.37
CA GLU A 243 1.10 -2.90 8.17
C GLU A 243 1.57 -4.23 7.58
N ASN A 244 2.89 -4.33 7.33
CA ASN A 244 3.51 -5.51 6.77
C ASN A 244 4.57 -6.11 7.68
N SER A 245 4.33 -7.32 8.15
CA SER A 245 5.31 -8.18 8.82
C SER A 245 5.71 -9.39 7.97
N GLY A 246 5.03 -9.62 6.84
CA GLY A 246 5.24 -10.72 5.91
C GLY A 246 5.95 -10.29 4.61
N VAL A 247 5.53 -10.86 3.51
CA VAL A 247 5.98 -10.47 2.17
C VAL A 247 4.87 -9.73 1.46
N ILE A 248 5.16 -8.51 0.97
CA ILE A 248 4.18 -7.73 0.22
C ILE A 248 4.76 -7.19 -1.09
N THR A 249 3.98 -7.29 -2.15
CA THR A 249 4.25 -6.63 -3.44
C THR A 249 3.09 -5.68 -3.75
N ILE A 250 3.41 -4.43 -4.08
CA ILE A 250 2.44 -3.37 -4.39
C ILE A 250 2.81 -2.79 -5.75
N THR A 251 1.96 -2.99 -6.76
CA THR A 251 2.22 -2.51 -8.12
C THR A 251 1.05 -1.66 -8.63
N ASP A 252 1.37 -0.64 -9.43
CA ASP A 252 0.38 0.21 -10.10
C ASP A 252 -0.71 0.75 -9.13
N SER A 253 -0.32 1.07 -7.88
CA SER A 253 -1.25 1.31 -6.78
C SER A 253 -1.07 2.69 -6.15
N LEU A 254 -2.10 3.13 -5.42
CA LEU A 254 -2.16 4.42 -4.74
C LEU A 254 -2.42 4.23 -3.25
N LEU A 255 -1.52 4.74 -2.39
CA LEU A 255 -1.69 4.85 -0.94
C LEU A 255 -1.81 6.34 -0.60
N ASP A 256 -3.03 6.84 -0.39
CA ASP A 256 -3.29 8.28 -0.33
C ASP A 256 -4.06 8.70 0.92
N ARG A 257 -3.61 9.80 1.54
CA ARG A 257 -4.27 10.42 2.72
C ARG A 257 -4.59 9.47 3.87
N ASN A 258 -3.78 8.42 4.06
CA ASN A 258 -3.91 7.56 5.23
C ASN A 258 -3.23 8.21 6.45
N SER A 259 -3.74 7.97 7.64
CA SER A 259 -3.28 8.68 8.84
C SER A 259 -3.17 7.77 10.06
N VAL A 260 -2.04 7.88 10.77
CA VAL A 260 -1.79 7.14 12.02
C VAL A 260 -1.20 8.04 13.11
N THR A 261 -1.35 7.59 14.34
CA THR A 261 -0.69 8.22 15.50
C THR A 261 0.72 7.70 15.76
N GLY A 262 1.08 6.57 15.18
CA GLY A 262 2.41 5.94 15.23
C GLY A 262 3.15 6.07 13.91
N SER A 263 3.69 4.98 13.37
CA SER A 263 4.59 4.99 12.24
C SER A 263 3.93 4.50 10.94
N GLY A 264 4.37 5.05 9.80
CA GLY A 264 3.99 4.61 8.46
C GLY A 264 2.56 4.97 8.07
N GLY A 265 2.31 6.23 7.72
CA GLY A 265 0.97 6.69 7.34
C GLY A 265 0.39 5.90 6.16
N GLY A 266 1.17 5.67 5.11
CA GLY A 266 0.81 4.77 4.01
C GLY A 266 1.17 3.31 4.32
N LEU A 267 2.45 3.04 4.60
CA LEU A 267 2.98 1.71 4.84
C LEU A 267 3.89 1.69 6.07
N TRP A 268 3.62 0.78 6.99
CA TRP A 268 4.57 0.38 8.02
C TRP A 268 5.09 -1.03 7.72
N ASN A 269 6.38 -1.13 7.34
CA ASN A 269 7.05 -2.38 7.04
C ASN A 269 7.94 -2.76 8.23
N VAL A 270 7.41 -3.57 9.16
CA VAL A 270 8.03 -3.75 10.48
C VAL A 270 8.99 -4.92 10.58
N SER A 271 8.76 -6.03 9.91
CA SER A 271 9.63 -7.22 9.96
C SER A 271 9.60 -8.09 8.70
N GLY A 272 8.87 -7.65 7.69
CA GLY A 272 8.76 -8.34 6.41
C GLY A 272 9.61 -7.73 5.30
N SER A 273 9.37 -8.13 4.08
CA SER A 273 9.90 -7.50 2.88
C SER A 273 8.79 -6.82 2.09
N ALA A 274 9.08 -5.64 1.55
CA ALA A 274 8.14 -4.88 0.73
C ALA A 274 8.78 -4.47 -0.60
N LEU A 275 8.07 -4.71 -1.70
CA LEU A 275 8.36 -4.17 -3.02
C LEU A 275 7.22 -3.25 -3.44
N LEU A 276 7.55 -2.00 -3.73
CA LEU A 276 6.65 -1.05 -4.38
C LEU A 276 7.15 -0.79 -5.79
N GLU A 277 6.28 -0.94 -6.77
CA GLU A 277 6.63 -0.69 -8.17
C GLU A 277 5.51 0.09 -8.87
N ARG A 278 5.86 1.10 -9.66
CA ARG A 278 4.89 1.96 -10.36
C ARG A 278 3.72 2.41 -9.48
N SER A 279 4.05 2.87 -8.27
CA SER A 279 3.05 3.18 -7.26
C SER A 279 3.26 4.59 -6.70
N THR A 280 2.20 5.15 -6.14
CA THR A 280 2.24 6.46 -5.50
C THR A 280 1.86 6.35 -4.03
N VAL A 281 2.66 6.96 -3.17
CA VAL A 281 2.40 7.10 -1.73
C VAL A 281 2.32 8.60 -1.45
N SER A 282 1.10 9.13 -1.24
CA SER A 282 0.89 10.58 -1.20
C SER A 282 0.00 11.04 -0.06
N GLY A 283 0.29 12.24 0.45
CA GLY A 283 -0.58 12.92 1.41
C GLY A 283 -0.80 12.18 2.73
N ASN A 284 0.00 11.16 3.04
CA ASN A 284 -0.16 10.38 4.26
C ASN A 284 0.47 11.10 5.46
N THR A 285 -0.05 10.83 6.65
CA THR A 285 0.36 11.48 7.89
C THR A 285 0.64 10.45 8.98
N ALA A 286 1.78 10.59 9.66
CA ALA A 286 2.19 9.73 10.78
C ALA A 286 3.00 10.50 11.82
N PHE A 287 3.26 9.89 12.98
CA PHE A 287 4.27 10.39 13.90
C PHE A 287 5.66 10.26 13.29
N GLU A 288 5.97 9.10 12.68
CA GLU A 288 7.23 8.85 11.97
C GLU A 288 6.96 8.16 10.63
N GLY A 289 7.71 8.56 9.59
CA GLY A 289 7.47 8.05 8.25
C GLY A 289 6.08 8.40 7.74
N GLY A 290 5.83 9.69 7.49
CA GLY A 290 4.53 10.16 7.01
C GLY A 290 4.00 9.30 5.86
N GLY A 291 4.84 9.01 4.87
CA GLY A 291 4.53 8.06 3.79
C GLY A 291 4.79 6.61 4.18
N ILE A 292 6.05 6.30 4.45
CA ILE A 292 6.53 4.93 4.71
C ILE A 292 7.43 4.94 5.93
N SER A 293 7.26 3.93 6.81
CA SER A 293 8.24 3.60 7.84
C SER A 293 8.70 2.16 7.65
N THR A 294 10.02 1.90 7.79
CA THR A 294 10.58 0.54 7.73
C THR A 294 11.55 0.28 8.86
N TYR A 295 11.46 -0.90 9.48
CA TYR A 295 12.24 -1.30 10.63
C TYR A 295 12.77 -2.74 10.45
N GLY A 296 14.08 -2.87 10.35
CA GLY A 296 14.78 -4.15 10.37
C GLY A 296 14.46 -5.12 9.23
N THR A 297 14.11 -4.62 8.01
CA THR A 297 13.67 -5.43 6.87
C THR A 297 14.22 -4.91 5.55
N SER A 298 13.76 -5.44 4.44
CA SER A 298 14.06 -4.90 3.12
C SER A 298 12.87 -4.11 2.57
N LEU A 299 13.18 -2.95 2.01
CA LEU A 299 12.24 -2.15 1.23
C LEU A 299 12.85 -1.85 -0.13
N GLU A 300 12.15 -2.21 -1.18
CA GLU A 300 12.52 -1.87 -2.54
C GLU A 300 11.43 -1.00 -3.18
N MET A 301 11.85 0.15 -3.72
CA MET A 301 10.98 1.08 -4.44
C MET A 301 11.51 1.28 -5.85
N ARG A 302 10.70 0.98 -6.86
CA ARG A 302 11.01 1.17 -8.28
C ARG A 302 9.92 1.96 -8.97
N GLN A 303 10.26 3.06 -9.60
CA GLN A 303 9.28 3.94 -10.25
C GLN A 303 8.17 4.37 -9.28
N VAL A 304 8.56 4.91 -8.12
CA VAL A 304 7.62 5.31 -7.05
C VAL A 304 7.60 6.81 -6.89
N ASN A 305 6.40 7.37 -6.73
CA ASN A 305 6.21 8.73 -6.23
C ASN A 305 5.95 8.68 -4.71
N LEU A 306 6.83 9.29 -3.94
CA LEU A 306 6.65 9.48 -2.50
C LEU A 306 6.47 10.99 -2.24
N VAL A 307 5.23 11.46 -2.22
CA VAL A 307 4.93 12.89 -2.44
C VAL A 307 3.99 13.47 -1.38
N GLY A 308 4.38 14.60 -0.81
CA GLY A 308 3.50 15.40 0.05
C GLY A 308 3.11 14.69 1.36
N ASN A 309 3.90 13.74 1.83
CA ASN A 309 3.65 13.05 3.09
C ASN A 309 4.21 13.85 4.27
N MET A 310 3.62 13.69 5.45
CA MET A 310 3.96 14.49 6.61
C MET A 310 4.23 13.64 7.86
N ALA A 311 5.41 13.81 8.43
CA ALA A 311 5.68 13.35 9.79
C ALA A 311 5.34 14.47 10.78
N THR A 312 4.33 14.25 11.63
CA THR A 312 3.83 15.25 12.59
C THR A 312 3.27 14.61 13.86
N ALA A 313 3.40 15.31 14.99
CA ALA A 313 2.86 14.89 16.27
C ALA A 313 1.78 15.84 16.76
N PRO A 314 0.65 15.35 17.28
CA PRO A 314 -0.23 16.17 18.09
C PRO A 314 0.53 16.69 19.33
N GLY A 315 0.69 18.00 19.45
CA GLY A 315 1.41 18.62 20.57
C GLY A 315 2.87 19.02 20.31
N GLY A 316 3.39 18.87 19.07
CA GLY A 316 4.64 19.48 18.63
C GLY A 316 5.92 18.72 19.00
N GLY A 317 5.87 17.42 19.21
CA GLY A 317 7.06 16.58 19.37
C GLY A 317 7.86 16.46 18.06
N GLY A 318 9.18 16.29 18.15
CA GLY A 318 10.05 16.09 16.99
C GLY A 318 9.72 14.76 16.28
N THR A 319 9.44 14.85 15.00
CA THR A 319 9.02 13.71 14.18
C THR A 319 9.85 13.63 12.92
N ASN A 320 10.23 12.43 12.52
CA ASN A 320 11.25 12.22 11.51
C ASN A 320 10.70 11.52 10.25
N GLY A 321 11.35 11.77 9.11
CA GLY A 321 11.03 11.09 7.86
C GLY A 321 9.67 11.46 7.31
N GLY A 322 9.50 12.65 6.76
CA GLY A 322 8.25 13.05 6.14
C GLY A 322 7.80 12.08 5.06
N GLY A 323 8.68 11.75 4.13
CA GLY A 323 8.46 10.71 3.13
C GLY A 323 8.76 9.31 3.68
N LEU A 324 10.01 9.05 4.00
CA LEU A 324 10.52 7.74 4.45
C LEU A 324 11.25 7.87 5.79
N HIS A 325 10.88 7.02 6.74
CA HIS A 325 11.59 6.77 7.98
C HIS A 325 12.22 5.37 7.94
N HIS A 326 13.56 5.31 7.91
CA HIS A 326 14.33 4.08 7.79
C HIS A 326 15.14 3.83 9.05
N LEU A 327 14.77 2.79 9.81
CA LEU A 327 15.39 2.42 11.10
C LEU A 327 16.23 1.15 11.04
N GLY A 328 16.21 0.41 9.94
CA GLY A 328 16.99 -0.82 9.78
C GLY A 328 16.60 -1.59 8.53
N GLY A 329 17.44 -2.59 8.17
CA GLY A 329 17.34 -3.32 6.93
C GLY A 329 17.91 -2.54 5.73
N VAL A 330 17.82 -3.13 4.56
CA VAL A 330 18.30 -2.51 3.34
C VAL A 330 17.18 -1.80 2.60
N VAL A 331 17.46 -0.58 2.12
CA VAL A 331 16.52 0.19 1.31
C VAL A 331 17.15 0.49 -0.05
N PHE A 332 16.45 0.07 -1.10
CA PHE A 332 16.79 0.39 -2.49
C PHE A 332 15.68 1.25 -3.10
N VAL A 333 16.08 2.39 -3.64
CA VAL A 333 15.18 3.30 -4.36
C VAL A 333 15.75 3.53 -5.75
N THR A 334 15.00 3.16 -6.76
CA THR A 334 15.41 3.30 -8.15
C THR A 334 14.33 3.98 -8.97
N ASP A 335 14.73 4.92 -9.83
CA ASP A 335 13.83 5.63 -10.74
C ASP A 335 12.62 6.22 -9.99
N ALA A 336 12.85 7.04 -8.95
CA ALA A 336 11.79 7.51 -8.07
C ALA A 336 11.82 9.02 -7.84
N THR A 337 10.67 9.58 -7.47
CA THR A 337 10.54 10.95 -7.02
C THR A 337 10.11 11.00 -5.56
N ILE A 338 10.88 11.70 -4.74
CA ILE A 338 10.59 11.95 -3.33
C ILE A 338 10.46 13.46 -3.18
N SER A 339 9.24 13.99 -3.12
CA SER A 339 9.07 15.45 -3.17
C SER A 339 7.97 15.99 -2.28
N GLY A 340 8.18 17.22 -1.82
CA GLY A 340 7.19 17.95 -1.03
C GLY A 340 6.85 17.29 0.31
N ASN A 341 7.70 16.39 0.82
CA ASN A 341 7.47 15.74 2.11
C ASN A 341 7.99 16.63 3.25
N VAL A 342 7.32 16.54 4.40
CA VAL A 342 7.59 17.42 5.53
C VAL A 342 7.82 16.63 6.82
N ALA A 343 8.91 16.94 7.54
CA ALA A 343 9.18 16.43 8.88
C ALA A 343 9.28 17.59 9.89
N ARG A 344 8.64 17.44 11.05
CA ARG A 344 8.73 18.43 12.14
C ARG A 344 10.03 18.36 12.94
N ASN A 345 10.94 17.48 12.56
CA ASN A 345 12.30 17.40 13.09
C ASN A 345 13.27 17.18 11.93
N ASN A 346 13.69 15.95 11.66
CA ASN A 346 14.75 15.65 10.72
C ASN A 346 14.26 14.81 9.54
N GLY A 347 14.94 14.94 8.39
CA GLY A 347 14.69 14.13 7.21
C GLY A 347 13.34 14.41 6.57
N GLY A 348 13.17 15.58 5.95
CA GLY A 348 11.92 15.92 5.26
C GLY A 348 11.53 14.89 4.22
N GLY A 349 12.44 14.56 3.31
CA GLY A 349 12.30 13.48 2.34
C GLY A 349 12.55 12.12 2.97
N ILE A 350 13.77 11.90 3.46
CA ILE A 350 14.24 10.64 4.03
C ILE A 350 14.93 10.90 5.36
N TYR A 351 14.58 10.12 6.36
CA TYR A 351 15.29 10.00 7.63
C TYR A 351 15.84 8.58 7.74
N GLN A 352 17.15 8.43 7.79
CA GLN A 352 17.84 7.15 7.97
C GLN A 352 18.59 7.13 9.30
N VAL A 353 18.28 6.14 10.15
CA VAL A 353 19.02 5.80 11.36
C VAL A 353 19.19 4.30 11.40
N ALA A 354 20.16 3.79 10.68
CA ALA A 354 20.40 2.34 10.60
C ALA A 354 21.85 2.05 10.25
N ASP A 355 22.40 1.00 10.82
CA ASP A 355 23.71 0.44 10.42
C ASP A 355 23.67 -0.25 9.04
N ASP A 356 22.52 -0.27 8.38
CA ASP A 356 22.28 -0.86 7.08
C ASP A 356 22.33 0.19 5.95
N ASN A 357 22.28 -0.26 4.70
CA ASN A 357 22.50 0.59 3.54
C ASN A 357 21.22 1.22 3.00
N LEU A 358 21.30 2.50 2.65
CA LEU A 358 20.38 3.20 1.77
C LEU A 358 21.04 3.37 0.40
N THR A 359 20.38 2.95 -0.66
CA THR A 359 20.85 3.16 -2.03
C THR A 359 19.80 3.89 -2.84
N LEU A 360 20.18 5.04 -3.40
CA LEU A 360 19.36 5.84 -4.28
C LEU A 360 20.00 5.88 -5.67
N THR A 361 19.24 5.50 -6.69
CA THR A 361 19.72 5.47 -8.07
C THR A 361 18.70 6.09 -9.01
N ASN A 362 19.10 7.07 -9.82
CA ASN A 362 18.20 7.85 -10.68
C ASN A 362 17.01 8.42 -9.88
N VAL A 363 17.26 9.15 -8.80
CA VAL A 363 16.22 9.65 -7.90
C VAL A 363 16.20 11.18 -7.90
N THR A 364 15.00 11.75 -7.93
CA THR A 364 14.78 13.16 -7.66
C THR A 364 14.28 13.35 -6.23
N LEU A 365 15.07 14.02 -5.37
CA LEU A 365 14.65 14.51 -4.06
C LEU A 365 14.43 16.01 -4.16
N ALA A 366 13.17 16.47 -4.17
CA ALA A 366 12.91 17.89 -4.41
C ALA A 366 11.86 18.47 -3.44
N ASP A 367 12.06 19.74 -3.07
CA ASP A 367 11.08 20.50 -2.30
C ASP A 367 10.68 19.85 -0.95
N ASN A 368 11.53 18.98 -0.38
CA ASN A 368 11.30 18.38 0.92
C ASN A 368 11.74 19.34 2.03
N ALA A 369 11.04 19.32 3.15
CA ALA A 369 11.29 20.24 4.25
C ALA A 369 11.43 19.52 5.60
N ALA A 370 12.47 19.89 6.36
CA ALA A 370 12.66 19.52 7.75
C ALA A 370 12.70 20.77 8.64
N ASP A 371 12.05 20.74 9.79
CA ASP A 371 12.11 21.90 10.70
C ASP A 371 13.51 22.05 11.34
N VAL A 372 14.33 20.98 11.37
CA VAL A 372 15.67 21.02 11.98
C VAL A 372 16.76 20.62 10.99
N LEU A 373 16.97 19.35 10.66
CA LEU A 373 18.12 18.88 9.91
C LEU A 373 17.73 18.00 8.70
N GLY A 374 18.48 18.10 7.61
CA GLY A 374 18.36 17.22 6.46
C GLY A 374 17.03 17.35 5.73
N GLY A 375 16.78 18.45 5.04
CA GLY A 375 15.53 18.66 4.31
C GLY A 375 15.24 17.55 3.29
N GLY A 376 16.22 17.19 2.46
CA GLY A 376 16.14 16.04 1.56
C GLY A 376 16.42 14.74 2.29
N LEU A 377 17.62 14.60 2.86
CA LEU A 377 18.10 13.40 3.54
C LEU A 377 18.75 13.78 4.88
N TYR A 378 18.30 13.17 5.95
CA TYR A 378 19.04 13.05 7.20
C TYR A 378 19.61 11.64 7.30
N HIS A 379 20.93 11.53 7.45
CA HIS A 379 21.64 10.26 7.56
C HIS A 379 22.35 10.11 8.90
N TYR A 380 22.03 9.04 9.62
CA TYR A 380 22.71 8.57 10.82
C TYR A 380 22.86 7.06 10.69
N GLY A 381 23.85 6.60 9.97
CA GLY A 381 23.96 5.19 9.64
C GLY A 381 25.33 4.84 9.05
N ARG A 382 25.41 3.67 8.43
CA ARG A 382 26.68 3.19 7.88
C ARG A 382 26.97 3.78 6.49
N TYR A 383 26.06 3.56 5.53
CA TYR A 383 26.24 4.03 4.16
C TYR A 383 24.92 4.54 3.58
N ALA A 384 24.98 5.72 2.96
CA ALA A 384 24.01 6.16 1.99
C ALA A 384 24.74 6.35 0.65
N VAL A 385 24.33 5.62 -0.38
CA VAL A 385 24.95 5.67 -1.72
C VAL A 385 23.97 6.33 -2.70
N LEU A 386 24.37 7.46 -3.26
CA LEU A 386 23.58 8.28 -4.16
C LEU A 386 24.24 8.32 -5.53
N THR A 387 23.64 7.71 -6.53
CA THR A 387 24.15 7.68 -7.91
C THR A 387 23.11 8.23 -8.87
N ASN A 388 23.50 9.21 -9.70
CA ASN A 388 22.60 9.91 -10.61
C ASN A 388 21.39 10.50 -9.87
N VAL A 389 21.62 11.24 -8.78
CA VAL A 389 20.55 11.84 -7.96
C VAL A 389 20.47 13.34 -8.19
N THR A 390 19.25 13.85 -8.29
CA THR A 390 18.96 15.28 -8.31
C THR A 390 18.36 15.71 -6.97
N LEU A 391 19.11 16.48 -6.17
CA LEU A 391 18.63 17.07 -4.91
C LEU A 391 18.35 18.56 -5.15
N ALA A 392 17.07 18.94 -5.12
CA ALA A 392 16.66 20.28 -5.54
C ALA A 392 15.75 20.95 -4.52
N ASN A 393 16.05 22.20 -4.17
CA ASN A 393 15.18 23.07 -3.38
C ASN A 393 14.72 22.44 -2.05
N ASN A 394 15.45 21.50 -1.50
CA ASN A 394 15.14 20.98 -0.17
C ASN A 394 15.50 22.03 0.90
N SER A 395 14.83 22.01 2.03
CA SER A 395 15.01 23.01 3.08
C SER A 395 15.10 22.39 4.47
N ALA A 396 15.98 22.93 5.29
CA ALA A 396 16.10 22.58 6.70
C ALA A 396 16.20 23.86 7.54
N GLY A 397 15.59 23.84 8.73
CA GLY A 397 15.59 25.01 9.61
C GLY A 397 16.94 25.33 10.25
N ALA A 398 17.80 24.33 10.44
CA ALA A 398 19.13 24.49 11.04
C ALA A 398 20.28 24.23 10.08
N ALA A 399 20.36 23.01 9.48
CA ALA A 399 21.50 22.65 8.65
C ALA A 399 21.20 21.54 7.64
N GLY A 400 22.04 21.42 6.58
CA GLY A 400 21.95 20.36 5.58
C GLY A 400 20.64 20.41 4.79
N ALA A 401 20.38 21.49 4.10
CA ALA A 401 19.13 21.65 3.36
C ALA A 401 18.83 20.46 2.44
N ALA A 402 19.83 20.00 1.68
CA ALA A 402 19.72 18.81 0.87
C ALA A 402 20.06 17.53 1.67
N ILE A 403 21.26 17.53 2.33
CA ILE A 403 21.75 16.36 3.07
C ILE A 403 22.37 16.82 4.39
N TYR A 404 22.00 16.16 5.48
CA TYR A 404 22.69 16.27 6.76
C TYR A 404 23.23 14.89 7.18
N GLU A 405 24.53 14.82 7.43
CA GLU A 405 25.25 13.62 7.87
C GLU A 405 25.58 13.74 9.37
N ASP A 406 25.04 12.87 10.21
CA ASP A 406 25.17 12.93 11.67
C ASP A 406 25.79 11.67 12.29
N SER A 407 26.35 10.80 11.46
CA SER A 407 26.86 9.51 11.95
C SER A 407 28.11 9.68 12.81
N PRO A 408 28.25 8.89 13.89
CA PRO A 408 29.45 8.92 14.69
C PRO A 408 30.65 8.45 13.87
N GLN A 409 31.70 9.27 13.84
CA GLN A 409 32.94 8.97 13.14
C GLN A 409 33.80 8.01 13.98
N THR A 410 33.36 6.76 14.15
CA THR A 410 34.11 5.74 14.87
C THR A 410 34.87 4.83 13.92
N PRO A 411 36.07 4.30 14.29
CA PRO A 411 36.83 3.40 13.40
C PRO A 411 36.08 2.10 13.04
N SER A 412 35.09 1.69 13.83
CA SER A 412 34.29 0.47 13.62
C SER A 412 33.05 0.68 12.76
N SER A 413 32.58 1.92 12.63
CA SER A 413 31.39 2.26 11.82
C SER A 413 31.49 3.73 11.39
N PRO A 414 32.34 4.07 10.41
CA PRO A 414 32.31 5.42 9.86
C PRO A 414 31.05 5.56 9.01
N GLY A 415 30.11 6.40 9.45
CA GLY A 415 28.99 6.78 8.60
C GLY A 415 29.47 7.58 7.39
N VAL A 416 28.99 7.26 6.22
CA VAL A 416 29.41 7.94 4.98
C VAL A 416 28.23 8.11 4.03
N VAL A 417 28.05 9.33 3.54
CA VAL A 417 27.22 9.60 2.36
C VAL A 417 28.13 9.64 1.12
N GLN A 418 27.92 8.72 0.19
CA GLN A 418 28.65 8.63 -1.08
C GLN A 418 27.83 9.25 -2.20
N LEU A 419 28.45 10.11 -3.03
CA LEU A 419 27.80 10.75 -4.18
C LEU A 419 28.59 10.47 -5.46
N ALA A 420 27.88 10.10 -6.52
CA ALA A 420 28.39 9.96 -7.88
C ALA A 420 27.40 10.56 -8.89
N ASN A 421 27.88 11.27 -9.91
CA ASN A 421 27.05 11.81 -10.97
C ASN A 421 25.80 12.56 -10.48
N SER A 422 25.89 13.27 -9.36
CA SER A 422 24.73 13.84 -8.68
C SER A 422 24.77 15.37 -8.67
N VAL A 423 23.61 16.00 -8.74
CA VAL A 423 23.47 17.46 -8.67
C VAL A 423 22.72 17.88 -7.41
N VAL A 424 23.23 18.92 -6.75
CA VAL A 424 22.65 19.46 -5.51
C VAL A 424 22.49 20.97 -5.62
N PHE A 425 21.29 21.49 -5.42
CA PHE A 425 21.05 22.94 -5.53
C PHE A 425 19.80 23.39 -4.76
N GLY A 426 19.65 24.71 -4.66
CA GLY A 426 18.47 25.35 -4.04
C GLY A 426 18.74 25.99 -2.69
N SER A 427 19.91 25.78 -2.08
CA SER A 427 20.32 26.41 -0.82
C SER A 427 21.75 26.91 -0.87
N ALA A 428 22.09 27.85 0.00
CA ALA A 428 23.47 28.30 0.17
C ALA A 428 24.35 27.22 0.81
N VAL A 429 23.80 26.45 1.74
CA VAL A 429 24.43 25.28 2.39
C VAL A 429 23.57 24.06 2.12
N ASN A 430 23.96 23.30 1.12
CA ASN A 430 23.23 22.11 0.70
C ASN A 430 23.57 20.88 1.56
N CYS A 431 24.86 20.63 1.80
CA CYS A 431 25.32 19.50 2.60
C CYS A 431 26.03 20.02 3.86
N ASP A 432 25.77 19.37 4.98
CA ASP A 432 26.41 19.70 6.26
C ASP A 432 26.58 18.45 7.15
N GLY A 433 27.42 18.55 8.16
CA GLY A 433 27.66 17.48 9.14
C GLY A 433 28.94 16.68 8.87
N GLY A 434 28.84 15.37 8.96
CA GLY A 434 29.97 14.45 9.06
C GLY A 434 30.73 14.13 7.77
N LEU A 435 30.85 12.84 7.42
CA LEU A 435 31.71 12.40 6.34
C LEU A 435 30.93 12.18 5.03
N PHE A 436 31.32 12.94 4.01
CA PHE A 436 30.89 12.71 2.64
C PHE A 436 32.07 12.16 1.83
N GLN A 437 31.78 11.24 0.94
CA GLN A 437 32.76 10.72 -0.01
C GLN A 437 32.26 10.96 -1.43
N SER A 438 32.95 11.84 -2.15
CA SER A 438 32.69 11.98 -3.57
C SER A 438 33.34 10.83 -4.35
N LEU A 439 32.57 10.25 -5.24
CA LEU A 439 33.01 9.28 -6.24
C LEU A 439 33.21 9.97 -7.61
N GLY A 440 33.06 11.29 -7.67
CA GLY A 440 33.31 12.13 -8.83
C GLY A 440 32.06 12.52 -9.62
N HIS A 441 32.25 13.49 -10.49
CA HIS A 441 31.24 14.04 -11.40
C HIS A 441 29.98 14.54 -10.66
N ASN A 442 30.16 15.22 -9.54
CA ASN A 442 29.09 15.86 -8.82
C ASN A 442 29.12 17.37 -9.02
N LEU A 443 27.95 18.01 -9.03
CA LEU A 443 27.85 19.46 -9.08
C LEU A 443 26.98 19.97 -7.95
N SER A 444 27.49 20.93 -7.16
CA SER A 444 26.69 21.63 -6.14
C SER A 444 26.63 23.12 -6.43
N GLN A 445 25.42 23.67 -6.53
CA GLN A 445 25.19 25.12 -6.49
C GLN A 445 24.86 25.54 -5.06
N GLY A 446 25.82 26.16 -4.40
CA GLY A 446 25.89 26.30 -2.94
C GLY A 446 26.82 25.26 -2.34
N SER A 447 27.18 25.42 -1.06
CA SER A 447 28.20 24.59 -0.42
C SER A 447 27.74 23.15 -0.21
N CYS A 448 28.55 22.21 -0.67
CA CYS A 448 28.59 20.81 -0.29
C CYS A 448 30.06 20.44 -0.07
N ALA A 449 30.68 21.03 0.92
CA ALA A 449 32.13 21.19 1.15
C ALA A 449 32.98 19.89 1.09
N SER A 450 32.36 18.75 0.93
CA SER A 450 33.01 17.44 0.83
C SER A 450 33.05 16.89 -0.59
N LEU A 451 32.60 17.65 -1.59
CA LEU A 451 32.78 17.32 -2.99
C LEU A 451 34.20 17.70 -3.41
N THR A 452 35.14 16.77 -3.23
CA THR A 452 36.59 17.01 -3.37
C THR A 452 37.26 16.20 -4.47
N ALA A 453 36.51 15.38 -5.21
CA ALA A 453 37.08 14.67 -6.36
C ALA A 453 37.47 15.68 -7.48
N PRO A 454 38.52 15.42 -8.26
CA PRO A 454 38.97 16.35 -9.30
C PRO A 454 37.94 16.71 -10.37
N THR A 455 36.93 15.87 -10.54
CA THR A 455 35.81 16.04 -11.47
C THR A 455 34.59 16.71 -10.88
N ASP A 456 34.61 17.03 -9.58
CA ASP A 456 33.51 17.71 -8.92
C ASP A 456 33.52 19.22 -9.17
N GLN A 457 32.35 19.81 -9.05
CA GLN A 457 32.17 21.27 -9.05
C GLN A 457 31.36 21.69 -7.80
N ASP A 458 32.06 21.94 -6.70
CA ASP A 458 31.41 22.51 -5.51
C ASP A 458 31.28 24.03 -5.61
N SER A 459 30.24 24.57 -4.98
CA SER A 459 29.96 26.01 -4.94
C SER A 459 29.91 26.67 -6.33
N PHE A 460 29.35 25.94 -7.30
CA PHE A 460 29.18 26.42 -8.68
C PHE A 460 28.32 27.68 -8.72
N THR A 461 28.84 28.75 -9.33
CA THR A 461 28.16 30.06 -9.38
C THR A 461 27.48 30.36 -10.70
N GLY A 462 27.61 29.47 -11.68
CA GLY A 462 26.97 29.60 -13.00
C GLY A 462 25.45 29.25 -12.94
N ALA A 463 24.80 29.50 -14.08
CA ALA A 463 23.41 29.07 -14.23
C ALA A 463 23.35 27.57 -14.50
N LEU A 464 22.57 26.82 -13.69
CA LEU A 464 22.38 25.38 -13.91
C LEU A 464 21.54 25.05 -15.13
N LEU A 465 20.70 25.98 -15.58
CA LEU A 465 19.79 25.80 -16.72
C LEU A 465 19.01 24.49 -16.62
N VAL A 466 18.21 24.37 -15.58
CA VAL A 466 17.31 23.24 -15.33
C VAL A 466 15.85 23.72 -15.33
N GLY A 467 14.93 22.82 -15.69
CA GLY A 467 13.49 23.08 -15.63
C GLY A 467 12.96 23.04 -14.19
N ALA A 468 11.69 23.33 -14.04
CA ALA A 468 10.98 23.07 -12.79
C ALA A 468 10.71 21.57 -12.62
N LEU A 469 10.38 21.13 -11.39
CA LEU A 469 9.86 19.80 -11.13
C LEU A 469 8.52 19.62 -11.88
N ALA A 470 8.50 18.75 -12.87
CA ALA A 470 7.35 18.57 -13.77
C ALA A 470 7.30 17.14 -14.35
N TYR A 471 6.17 16.81 -14.95
CA TYR A 471 6.04 15.56 -15.71
C TYR A 471 6.79 15.69 -17.05
N ASN A 472 7.91 15.03 -17.17
CA ASN A 472 8.80 15.10 -18.31
C ASN A 472 8.80 13.80 -19.16
N GLY A 473 7.70 13.07 -19.18
CA GLY A 473 7.55 11.78 -19.86
C GLY A 473 7.97 10.59 -19.00
N GLY A 474 8.01 9.42 -19.62
CA GLY A 474 8.33 8.15 -18.96
C GLY A 474 7.20 7.14 -18.97
N SER A 475 7.51 5.90 -18.62
CA SER A 475 6.55 4.79 -18.57
C SER A 475 5.59 4.86 -17.38
N PHE A 476 5.95 5.63 -16.37
CA PHE A 476 5.14 5.91 -15.18
C PHE A 476 5.11 7.43 -14.95
N PRO A 477 3.97 8.04 -14.57
CA PRO A 477 3.85 9.48 -14.40
C PRO A 477 4.61 9.95 -13.16
N MET A 478 5.89 10.30 -13.33
CA MET A 478 6.74 10.89 -12.30
C MET A 478 7.13 12.30 -12.66
N GLN A 479 7.23 13.17 -11.66
CA GLN A 479 7.81 14.49 -11.82
C GLN A 479 9.33 14.40 -11.73
N THR A 480 10.01 15.03 -12.65
CA THR A 480 11.48 15.08 -12.72
C THR A 480 11.95 16.51 -13.02
N ILE A 481 13.23 16.77 -12.83
CA ILE A 481 13.86 18.05 -13.17
C ILE A 481 14.76 17.81 -14.39
N LEU A 482 14.36 18.37 -15.53
CA LEU A 482 15.06 18.16 -16.82
C LEU A 482 16.15 19.23 -17.02
N PRO A 483 17.41 18.86 -17.34
CA PRO A 483 18.39 19.79 -17.86
C PRO A 483 17.88 20.50 -19.12
N GLN A 484 18.23 21.78 -19.29
CA GLN A 484 17.88 22.58 -20.45
C GLN A 484 19.13 22.77 -21.35
N ALA A 485 18.92 23.15 -22.60
CA ALA A 485 20.01 23.38 -23.54
C ALA A 485 21.09 24.33 -22.97
N GLY A 486 22.35 23.88 -22.99
CA GLY A 486 23.48 24.62 -22.42
C GLY A 486 23.67 24.43 -20.91
N SER A 487 22.93 23.56 -20.28
CA SER A 487 23.17 23.19 -18.87
C SER A 487 24.56 22.57 -18.69
N PRO A 488 25.30 22.94 -17.63
CA PRO A 488 26.58 22.32 -17.30
C PRO A 488 26.47 20.85 -16.88
N LEU A 489 25.26 20.32 -16.71
CA LEU A 489 24.99 18.93 -16.37
C LEU A 489 25.07 17.99 -17.57
N ILE A 490 24.89 18.54 -18.79
CA ILE A 490 24.80 17.76 -20.02
C ILE A 490 26.17 17.16 -20.37
N ASP A 491 26.21 15.85 -20.67
CA ASP A 491 27.40 15.08 -21.05
C ASP A 491 28.55 15.17 -20.00
N ALA A 492 28.25 15.46 -18.75
CA ALA A 492 29.25 15.75 -17.71
C ALA A 492 29.42 14.63 -16.66
N GLY A 493 28.65 13.56 -16.75
CA GLY A 493 28.71 12.41 -15.82
C GLY A 493 29.85 11.44 -16.16
N ASP A 494 30.16 10.53 -15.25
CA ASP A 494 31.06 9.39 -15.46
C ASP A 494 30.30 8.22 -16.10
N PRO A 495 30.60 7.85 -17.35
CA PRO A 495 29.92 6.75 -18.02
C PRO A 495 30.07 5.39 -17.31
N ALA A 496 31.14 5.22 -16.51
CA ALA A 496 31.39 3.97 -15.78
C ALA A 496 30.42 3.79 -14.58
N GLN A 497 29.79 4.86 -14.12
CA GLN A 497 28.87 4.88 -12.99
C GLN A 497 27.42 5.18 -13.39
N CYS A 498 27.17 5.44 -14.67
CA CYS A 498 25.82 5.70 -15.16
C CYS A 498 25.03 4.42 -15.43
N ASN A 499 23.76 4.45 -15.06
CA ASN A 499 22.81 3.43 -15.51
C ASN A 499 22.51 3.59 -16.99
N ALA A 500 22.11 2.50 -17.65
CA ALA A 500 21.75 2.51 -19.07
C ALA A 500 20.55 3.43 -19.40
N THR A 501 19.67 3.63 -18.41
CA THR A 501 18.50 4.49 -18.52
C THR A 501 18.50 5.58 -17.45
N ASP A 502 17.78 6.64 -17.70
CA ASP A 502 17.50 7.70 -16.73
C ASP A 502 16.27 7.38 -15.87
N GLN A 503 15.90 8.26 -14.93
CA GLN A 503 14.75 8.11 -14.03
C GLN A 503 13.42 7.86 -14.77
N ARG A 504 13.27 8.31 -16.00
CA ARG A 504 12.07 8.14 -16.82
C ARG A 504 12.03 6.81 -17.58
N GLY A 505 13.13 6.04 -17.51
CA GLY A 505 13.35 4.84 -18.31
C GLY A 505 13.83 5.14 -19.73
N ALA A 506 14.19 6.40 -20.04
CA ALA A 506 14.77 6.77 -21.32
C ALA A 506 16.25 6.36 -21.40
N ALA A 507 16.67 5.82 -22.53
CA ALA A 507 18.08 5.46 -22.73
C ALA A 507 18.97 6.72 -22.66
N ARG A 508 20.08 6.63 -21.93
CA ARG A 508 21.06 7.72 -21.89
C ARG A 508 21.80 7.82 -23.24
N VAL A 509 22.10 9.04 -23.64
CA VAL A 509 22.65 9.38 -24.97
C VAL A 509 24.02 10.04 -24.82
N GLY A 510 25.02 9.53 -25.50
CA GLY A 510 26.37 10.10 -25.41
C GLY A 510 27.09 9.77 -24.11
N THR A 511 27.74 10.78 -23.52
CA THR A 511 28.18 10.72 -22.12
C THR A 511 26.99 11.09 -21.25
N CYS A 512 26.73 10.33 -20.21
CA CYS A 512 25.54 10.57 -19.38
C CYS A 512 25.57 11.96 -18.71
N ASP A 513 24.38 12.49 -18.45
CA ASP A 513 24.23 13.74 -17.72
C ASP A 513 24.41 13.53 -16.20
N ILE A 514 24.86 14.57 -15.51
CA ILE A 514 24.84 14.65 -14.05
C ILE A 514 23.39 14.81 -13.59
N GLY A 515 22.96 13.97 -12.63
CA GLY A 515 21.61 13.96 -12.09
C GLY A 515 20.75 12.81 -12.63
N SER A 516 19.48 12.82 -12.22
CA SER A 516 18.56 11.70 -12.45
C SER A 516 18.02 11.59 -13.87
N VAL A 517 18.13 12.64 -14.68
CA VAL A 517 17.49 12.75 -16.00
C VAL A 517 18.47 13.11 -17.08
N GLU A 518 18.32 12.53 -18.26
CA GLU A 518 19.14 12.74 -19.45
C GLU A 518 18.50 13.77 -20.37
N TYR A 519 19.27 14.77 -20.80
CA TYR A 519 18.85 15.76 -21.79
C TYR A 519 18.76 15.12 -23.19
N GLY A 520 17.73 15.47 -23.94
CA GLY A 520 17.55 14.99 -25.30
C GLY A 520 17.12 13.52 -25.44
N ALA A 521 17.07 12.75 -24.34
CA ALA A 521 16.59 11.39 -24.38
C ALA A 521 15.07 11.34 -24.58
N GLU A 522 14.61 10.49 -25.51
CA GLU A 522 13.19 10.31 -25.77
C GLU A 522 12.56 9.41 -24.68
N ALA A 523 11.74 10.00 -23.83
CA ALA A 523 10.92 9.27 -22.88
C ALA A 523 9.51 9.08 -23.47
N PHE A 524 9.12 7.84 -23.74
CA PHE A 524 7.78 7.53 -24.23
C PHE A 524 6.75 7.85 -23.17
N ALA A 525 5.81 8.75 -23.47
CA ALA A 525 4.66 8.98 -22.62
C ALA A 525 3.63 7.86 -22.85
N LEU A 526 3.43 6.99 -21.87
CA LEU A 526 2.24 6.14 -21.86
C LEU A 526 1.05 7.01 -21.47
N TYR A 527 0.14 7.23 -22.43
CA TYR A 527 -1.18 7.78 -22.09
C TYR A 527 -1.92 6.74 -21.24
N LEU A 528 -1.88 6.88 -19.93
CA LEU A 528 -2.83 6.19 -19.07
C LEU A 528 -4.21 6.83 -19.30
N PRO A 529 -5.28 6.03 -19.54
CA PRO A 529 -6.62 6.60 -19.57
C PRO A 529 -6.87 7.24 -18.20
N ALA A 530 -7.41 8.45 -18.23
CA ALA A 530 -7.75 9.21 -17.03
C ALA A 530 -8.54 8.31 -16.07
N VAL A 531 -7.99 8.10 -14.89
CA VAL A 531 -8.76 7.53 -13.78
C VAL A 531 -9.85 8.57 -13.49
N VAL A 532 -11.07 8.25 -13.86
CA VAL A 532 -12.24 9.06 -13.55
C VAL A 532 -12.34 9.13 -12.03
N ARG A 533 -12.23 10.35 -11.51
CA ARG A 533 -12.34 10.69 -10.08
C ARG A 533 -13.77 10.45 -9.57
#